data_ffaf75fbd00a4310a456676a96db2d3b
#
_entry.id   ffaf75fbd00a4310a456676a96db2d3b
#
_cell.length_a   1.000
_cell.length_b   1.000
_cell.length_c   1.000
_cell.angle_alpha   90.00
_cell.angle_beta   90.00
_cell.angle_gamma   90.00
#
_symmetry.space_group_name_H-M   'P 1'
#
loop_
_entity.id
_entity.type
_entity.pdbx_description
1 polymer ?
#
loop_
_entity_poly.entity_id
_entity_poly.type
_entity_poly.pdbx_seq_one_letter_code
_entity_poly.pdbx_strand_id
1 'polypeptide(L)'
;AYSLSKNFVTWYAAKCAFDFGPNGIRVASLSPGLIATDMGNLEAGNGGPMLVFSCENRMGTPEELGFAIATLADERNGYLAGVDILCDGGTIRGMHEFKKPQ
;
A
#
# COMPACT_ATOMS: atom_id res chain seq x y z
N ALA A 1 15.70 -3.70 9.39
CA ALA A 1 16.02 -4.19 8.03
C ALA A 1 14.80 -4.21 7.12
N TYR A 2 13.65 -4.68 7.62
CA TYR A 2 12.45 -4.77 6.78
C TYR A 2 11.97 -3.38 6.35
N SER A 3 11.84 -2.44 7.27
CA SER A 3 11.35 -1.11 6.92
C SER A 3 12.34 -0.36 6.05
N LEU A 4 13.65 -0.58 6.23
CA LEU A 4 14.65 0.04 5.38
C LEU A 4 14.54 -0.48 3.93
N SER A 5 14.35 -1.81 3.76
CA SER A 5 14.21 -2.37 2.43
C SER A 5 12.92 -1.92 1.74
N LYS A 6 11.83 -1.75 2.50
CA LYS A 6 10.59 -1.22 1.94
C LYS A 6 10.71 0.24 1.54
N ASN A 7 11.40 1.04 2.35
CA ASN A 7 11.67 2.42 1.98
C ASN A 7 12.51 2.51 0.72
N PHE A 8 13.47 1.60 0.55
CA PHE A 8 14.27 1.55 -0.66
C PHE A 8 13.42 1.23 -1.88
N VAL A 9 12.51 0.25 -1.76
CA VAL A 9 11.64 -0.12 -2.89
C VAL A 9 10.80 1.07 -3.34
N THR A 10 10.20 1.79 -2.39
CA THR A 10 9.40 2.97 -2.70
C THR A 10 10.23 4.04 -3.39
N TRP A 11 11.42 4.31 -2.87
CA TRP A 11 12.34 5.28 -3.48
C TRP A 11 12.77 4.84 -4.87
N TYR A 12 13.12 3.56 -5.01
CA TYR A 12 13.62 3.03 -6.28
C TYR A 12 12.54 3.06 -7.35
N ALA A 13 11.29 2.76 -6.98
CA ALA A 13 10.18 2.85 -7.91
C ALA A 13 10.01 4.29 -8.42
N ALA A 14 10.10 5.27 -7.53
CA ALA A 14 10.02 6.66 -7.93
C ALA A 14 11.21 7.04 -8.85
N LYS A 15 12.40 6.59 -8.50
CA LYS A 15 13.58 6.84 -9.34
C LYS A 15 13.40 6.26 -10.74
N CYS A 16 12.88 5.04 -10.83
CA CYS A 16 12.59 4.41 -12.12
C CYS A 16 11.55 5.18 -12.90
N ALA A 17 10.55 5.77 -12.21
CA ALA A 17 9.53 6.56 -12.89
C ALA A 17 10.16 7.74 -13.62
N PHE A 18 11.12 8.40 -12.99
CA PHE A 18 11.80 9.52 -13.63
C PHE A 18 12.76 9.07 -14.73
N ASP A 19 13.41 7.92 -14.55
CA ASP A 19 14.34 7.41 -15.55
C ASP A 19 13.62 6.92 -16.80
N PHE A 20 12.48 6.27 -16.66
CA PHE A 20 11.77 5.64 -17.77
C PHE A 20 10.58 6.43 -18.28
N GLY A 21 10.14 7.44 -17.53
CA GLY A 21 9.03 8.29 -17.93
C GLY A 21 9.19 8.90 -19.31
N PRO A 22 10.39 9.42 -19.66
CA PRO A 22 10.59 9.99 -21.01
C PRO A 22 10.37 8.99 -22.13
N ASN A 23 10.46 7.67 -21.83
CA ASN A 23 10.22 6.61 -22.80
C ASN A 23 8.76 6.12 -22.78
N GLY A 24 7.88 6.81 -22.06
CA GLY A 24 6.47 6.44 -21.98
C GLY A 24 6.17 5.30 -21.04
N ILE A 25 7.06 5.00 -20.09
CA ILE A 25 6.86 3.93 -19.11
C ILE A 25 6.52 4.55 -17.78
N ARG A 26 5.37 4.17 -17.21
CA ARG A 26 4.97 4.59 -15.87
C ARG A 26 5.44 3.56 -14.84
N VAL A 27 5.96 4.07 -13.73
CA VAL A 27 6.34 3.23 -12.59
C VAL A 27 5.75 3.85 -11.34
N ALA A 28 5.13 3.02 -10.54
CA ALA A 28 4.59 3.43 -9.25
C ALA A 28 4.72 2.24 -8.30
N SER A 29 4.51 2.48 -7.02
CA SER A 29 4.48 1.40 -6.05
C SER A 29 3.17 1.41 -5.30
N LEU A 30 2.85 0.28 -4.67
CA LEU A 30 1.66 0.14 -3.85
C LEU A 30 2.06 -0.53 -2.55
N SER A 31 1.64 0.07 -1.43
CA SER A 31 1.90 -0.45 -0.10
C SER A 31 0.59 -0.98 0.48
N PRO A 32 0.45 -2.29 0.64
CA PRO A 32 -0.76 -2.86 1.22
C PRO A 32 -0.74 -2.80 2.74
N GLY A 33 -1.93 -2.81 3.34
CA GLY A 33 -2.07 -3.02 4.77
C GLY A 33 -2.18 -4.49 5.11
N LEU A 34 -2.98 -4.81 6.13
CA LEU A 34 -3.25 -6.19 6.51
C LEU A 34 -4.24 -6.81 5.55
N ILE A 35 -3.82 -7.86 4.88
CA ILE A 35 -4.62 -8.55 3.86
C ILE A 35 -4.92 -9.97 4.34
N ALA A 36 -6.15 -10.43 4.10
CA ALA A 36 -6.63 -11.73 4.56
C ALA A 36 -6.05 -12.86 3.70
N THR A 37 -4.77 -13.13 3.89
CA THR A 37 -4.03 -14.26 3.32
C THR A 37 -3.48 -15.07 4.45
N ASP A 38 -2.90 -16.25 4.16
CA ASP A 38 -2.27 -17.04 5.22
C ASP A 38 -1.21 -16.24 5.95
N MET A 39 -0.37 -15.53 5.22
CA MET A 39 0.65 -14.68 5.83
C MET A 39 0.02 -13.51 6.57
N GLY A 40 -1.00 -12.88 5.98
CA GLY A 40 -1.71 -11.79 6.63
C GLY A 40 -2.37 -12.23 7.93
N ASN A 41 -2.93 -13.45 7.96
CA ASN A 41 -3.52 -13.99 9.19
C ASN A 41 -2.48 -14.25 10.26
N LEU A 42 -1.28 -14.69 9.88
CA LEU A 42 -0.18 -14.84 10.82
C LEU A 42 0.25 -13.49 11.39
N GLU A 43 0.33 -12.47 10.54
CA GLU A 43 0.65 -11.12 10.97
C GLU A 43 -0.44 -10.56 11.90
N ALA A 44 -1.70 -10.86 11.61
CA ALA A 44 -2.81 -10.41 12.45
C ALA A 44 -2.76 -11.04 13.84
N GLY A 45 -2.21 -12.23 13.97
CA GLY A 45 -1.97 -12.83 15.28
C GLY A 45 -1.06 -11.97 16.15
N ASN A 46 -0.12 -11.24 15.51
CA ASN A 46 0.78 -10.31 16.19
C ASN A 46 0.32 -8.87 16.08
N GLY A 47 -0.43 -8.52 15.04
CA GLY A 47 -0.86 -7.17 14.74
C GLY A 47 -2.37 -6.97 14.77
N GLY A 48 -3.13 -7.93 15.33
CA GLY A 48 -4.58 -7.84 15.40
C GLY A 48 -5.10 -6.54 16.00
N PRO A 49 -4.46 -5.98 17.06
CA PRO A 49 -4.88 -4.70 17.60
C PRO A 49 -4.83 -3.55 16.62
N MET A 50 -4.06 -3.68 15.54
CA MET A 50 -3.97 -2.63 14.53
C MET A 50 -5.25 -2.50 13.71
N LEU A 51 -6.08 -3.54 13.68
CA LEU A 51 -7.31 -3.52 12.88
C LEU A 51 -8.26 -2.41 13.31
N VAL A 52 -8.24 -2.02 14.59
CA VAL A 52 -9.13 -0.97 15.08
C VAL A 52 -8.82 0.39 14.46
N PHE A 53 -7.62 0.55 13.91
CA PHE A 53 -7.23 1.83 13.31
C PHE A 53 -7.73 1.98 11.87
N SER A 54 -8.14 0.89 11.22
CA SER A 54 -8.69 0.99 9.87
C SER A 54 -10.10 1.57 9.91
N CYS A 55 -10.56 2.04 8.77
CA CYS A 55 -11.89 2.65 8.67
C CYS A 55 -13.01 1.68 9.01
N GLU A 56 -12.84 0.41 8.64
CA GLU A 56 -13.88 -0.59 8.77
C GLU A 56 -13.54 -1.69 9.76
N ASN A 57 -12.43 -1.55 10.48
CA ASN A 57 -11.98 -2.51 11.50
C ASN A 57 -11.85 -3.93 10.93
N ARG A 58 -11.31 -4.03 9.71
CA ARG A 58 -11.14 -5.33 9.05
C ARG A 58 -9.87 -5.34 8.22
N MET A 59 -9.43 -6.55 7.87
CA MET A 59 -8.38 -6.73 6.87
C MET A 59 -8.95 -6.51 5.48
N GLY A 60 -8.10 -6.11 4.54
CA GLY A 60 -8.47 -6.12 3.14
C GLY A 60 -8.50 -7.54 2.60
N THR A 61 -9.15 -7.74 1.46
CA THR A 61 -9.15 -9.04 0.79
C THR A 61 -8.11 -9.04 -0.33
N PRO A 62 -7.59 -10.23 -0.71
CA PRO A 62 -6.71 -10.32 -1.88
C PRO A 62 -7.35 -9.76 -3.14
N GLU A 63 -8.66 -9.94 -3.29
CA GLU A 63 -9.41 -9.43 -4.44
C GLU A 63 -9.41 -7.92 -4.49
N GLU A 64 -9.59 -7.28 -3.33
CA GLU A 64 -9.54 -5.82 -3.25
C GLU A 64 -8.16 -5.29 -3.61
N LEU A 65 -7.11 -5.94 -3.12
CA LEU A 65 -5.75 -5.54 -3.45
C LEU A 65 -5.46 -5.75 -4.93
N GLY A 66 -5.88 -6.88 -5.48
CA GLY A 66 -5.72 -7.18 -6.90
C GLY A 66 -6.42 -6.16 -7.78
N PHE A 67 -7.64 -5.75 -7.39
CA PHE A 67 -8.38 -4.73 -8.12
C PHE A 67 -7.67 -3.37 -8.07
N ALA A 68 -7.09 -3.03 -6.90
CA ALA A 68 -6.33 -1.79 -6.78
C ALA A 68 -5.13 -1.80 -7.73
N ILE A 69 -4.40 -2.91 -7.79
CA ILE A 69 -3.27 -3.05 -8.70
C ILE A 69 -3.71 -2.92 -10.15
N ALA A 70 -4.79 -3.59 -10.53
CA ALA A 70 -5.31 -3.54 -11.90
C ALA A 70 -5.75 -2.11 -12.27
N THR A 71 -6.36 -1.40 -11.32
CA THR A 71 -6.77 -0.02 -11.54
C THR A 71 -5.56 0.88 -11.79
N LEU A 72 -4.50 0.70 -11.02
CA LEU A 72 -3.28 1.50 -11.19
C LEU A 72 -2.59 1.19 -12.52
N ALA A 73 -2.67 -0.05 -12.98
CA ALA A 73 -2.05 -0.47 -14.23
C ALA A 73 -2.83 -0.02 -15.47
N ASP A 74 -4.06 0.44 -15.31
CA ASP A 74 -4.88 0.87 -16.43
C ASP A 74 -4.21 2.03 -17.16
N GLU A 75 -4.13 1.93 -18.48
CA GLU A 75 -3.42 2.95 -19.28
C GLU A 75 -4.06 4.34 -19.19
N ARG A 76 -5.33 4.41 -18.76
CA ARG A 76 -6.01 5.69 -18.56
C ARG A 76 -5.44 6.46 -17.38
N ASN A 77 -4.70 5.80 -16.49
CA ASN A 77 -4.01 6.45 -15.38
C ASN A 77 -2.64 7.00 -15.79
N GLY A 78 -2.58 7.67 -16.93
CA GLY A 78 -1.31 8.08 -17.54
C GLY A 78 -0.49 9.07 -16.73
N TYR A 79 -1.10 9.76 -15.78
CA TYR A 79 -0.38 10.75 -14.96
C TYR A 79 -0.02 10.22 -13.57
N LEU A 80 -0.41 9.00 -13.24
CA LEU A 80 -0.18 8.39 -11.93
C LEU A 80 1.15 7.64 -11.95
N ALA A 81 2.22 8.35 -11.61
CA ALA A 81 3.57 7.81 -11.68
C ALA A 81 4.45 8.44 -10.60
N GLY A 82 5.50 7.75 -10.21
CA GLY A 82 6.46 8.26 -9.24
C GLY A 82 5.91 8.35 -7.83
N VAL A 83 4.85 7.65 -7.52
CA VAL A 83 4.12 7.75 -6.26
C VAL A 83 3.97 6.37 -5.63
N ASP A 84 3.88 6.34 -4.31
CA ASP A 84 3.47 5.15 -3.58
C ASP A 84 2.00 5.28 -3.19
N ILE A 85 1.20 4.28 -3.54
CA ILE A 85 -0.22 4.26 -3.21
C ILE A 85 -0.41 3.39 -1.98
N LEU A 86 -0.90 4.00 -0.91
CA LEU A 86 -1.16 3.30 0.35
C LEU A 86 -2.57 2.70 0.30
N CYS A 87 -2.63 1.38 0.31
CA CYS A 87 -3.89 0.63 0.22
C CYS A 87 -4.08 -0.20 1.48
N ASP A 88 -4.44 0.48 2.58
CA ASP A 88 -4.46 -0.12 3.91
C ASP A 88 -5.76 0.12 4.68
N GLY A 89 -6.82 0.51 3.99
CA GLY A 89 -8.09 0.80 4.66
C GLY A 89 -8.02 1.97 5.62
N GLY A 90 -7.03 2.84 5.46
CA GLY A 90 -6.87 4.00 6.32
C GLY A 90 -6.16 3.72 7.64
N THR A 91 -5.56 2.54 7.79
CA THR A 91 -4.97 2.12 9.07
C THR A 91 -3.90 3.08 9.58
N ILE A 92 -2.96 3.48 8.72
CA ILE A 92 -1.88 4.36 9.17
C ILE A 92 -2.43 5.72 9.56
N ARG A 93 -3.33 6.26 8.74
CA ARG A 93 -3.93 7.56 9.04
C ARG A 93 -4.76 7.52 10.31
N GLY A 94 -5.52 6.43 10.49
CA GLY A 94 -6.30 6.23 11.69
C GLY A 94 -5.43 6.16 12.94
N MET A 95 -4.32 5.44 12.84
CA MET A 95 -3.39 5.30 13.95
C MET A 95 -2.79 6.65 14.36
N HIS A 96 -2.42 7.46 13.39
CA HIS A 96 -1.69 8.70 13.66
C HIS A 96 -2.61 9.89 13.96
N GLU A 97 -3.83 9.94 13.42
CA GLU A 97 -4.63 11.15 13.47
C GLU A 97 -6.01 10.99 14.09
N PHE A 98 -6.72 9.87 13.83
CA PHE A 98 -8.15 9.81 14.11
C PHE A 98 -8.56 8.83 15.19
N LYS A 99 -7.81 7.76 15.41
CA LYS A 99 -8.18 6.68 16.33
C LYS A 99 -7.06 6.39 17.31
N LYS A 100 -6.39 7.43 17.79
CA LYS A 100 -5.28 7.24 18.73
C LYS A 100 -5.78 6.63 20.02
N PRO A 101 -5.05 5.67 20.62
CA PRO A 101 -5.37 5.18 21.96
C PRO A 101 -5.33 6.34 22.96
N GLN A 102 -6.25 6.30 23.90
CA GLN A 102 -6.27 7.30 24.99
C GLN A 102 -5.33 6.91 26.11
#